data_948141841ba4bed77ebbddf9976db008
#
_entry.id   948141841ba4bed77ebbddf9976db008
#
_cell.length_a   1.000
_cell.length_b   1.000
_cell.length_c   1.000
_cell.angle_alpha   90.00
_cell.angle_beta   90.00
_cell.angle_gamma   90.00
#
_symmetry.space_group_name_H-M   'P 1'
#
loop_
_entity.id
_entity.type
_entity.pdbx_description
1 polymer ?
#
loop_
_entity_poly.entity_id
_entity_poly.type
_entity_poly.pdbx_seq_one_letter_code
_entity_poly.pdbx_strand_id
1 'polypeptide(L)'
;MKKIPVLEIFGPTIQGEGMVIGRKTMFVRTAGCDYSCSWCDSAFTWDGSAKDDIRMMTALEIWEELRELGGSRFNHVTISGGNPALIAAIEELLAVFHENGIKSALETQGSRWQDWFLDIDELTLSPKPPSSGMKTDFEKLDFILNNLKAHNSFSLKVVIFNNKDLEYATNLHERYPEVPFFLQVGNTDLVEEDGRGLLKQLITDYEKLIDAVTESDRLNNVRVLPQLHTYVWGNKRGV
;
A
#
# COMPACT_ATOMS: atom_id res chain seq x y z
N MET A 1 -0.82 23.16 -14.55
CA MET A 1 -0.63 21.77 -14.06
C MET A 1 -0.97 21.72 -12.58
N LYS A 2 -1.76 20.76 -12.19
CA LYS A 2 -2.11 20.54 -10.78
C LYS A 2 -0.87 20.04 -10.02
N LYS A 3 -0.83 20.28 -8.72
CA LYS A 3 0.31 19.88 -7.88
C LYS A 3 -0.06 18.72 -6.97
N ILE A 4 0.90 17.82 -6.76
CA ILE A 4 0.83 16.66 -5.90
C ILE A 4 1.70 16.92 -4.66
N PRO A 5 1.19 16.76 -3.44
CA PRO A 5 2.00 16.87 -2.23
C PRO A 5 2.88 15.63 -2.08
N VAL A 6 4.15 15.74 -2.35
CA VAL A 6 5.15 14.66 -2.30
C VAL A 6 6.02 14.80 -1.08
N LEU A 7 6.15 13.75 -0.29
CA LEU A 7 7.09 13.66 0.83
C LEU A 7 8.43 13.07 0.42
N GLU A 8 8.38 11.97 -0.34
CA GLU A 8 9.60 11.26 -0.73
C GLU A 8 9.47 10.72 -2.15
N ILE A 9 10.60 10.72 -2.85
CA ILE A 9 10.84 9.94 -4.07
C ILE A 9 12.11 9.14 -3.82
N PHE A 10 12.06 7.81 -3.96
CA PHE A 10 13.21 6.96 -3.69
C PHE A 10 13.20 5.67 -4.54
N GLY A 11 14.30 4.97 -4.51
CA GLY A 11 14.53 3.72 -5.27
C GLY A 11 15.64 3.90 -6.32
N PRO A 12 15.84 2.92 -7.23
CA PRO A 12 15.08 1.66 -7.33
C PRO A 12 15.28 0.74 -6.13
N THR A 13 14.19 0.15 -5.68
CA THR A 13 14.20 -0.84 -4.60
C THR A 13 13.23 -1.99 -4.92
N ILE A 14 12.94 -2.86 -3.94
CA ILE A 14 12.00 -3.96 -4.08
C ILE A 14 10.74 -3.66 -3.25
N GLN A 15 9.56 -3.72 -3.89
CA GLN A 15 8.31 -3.58 -3.17
C GLN A 15 8.12 -4.73 -2.17
N GLY A 16 7.83 -4.37 -0.93
CA GLY A 16 7.73 -5.32 0.18
C GLY A 16 6.33 -5.80 0.52
N GLU A 17 5.28 -5.33 -0.20
CA GLU A 17 3.90 -5.52 0.20
C GLU A 17 2.92 -5.74 -0.95
N GLY A 18 1.74 -6.28 -0.60
CA GLY A 18 0.59 -6.36 -1.48
C GLY A 18 0.80 -7.24 -2.72
N MET A 19 -0.02 -7.00 -3.74
CA MET A 19 -0.01 -7.81 -4.96
C MET A 19 1.28 -7.68 -5.77
N VAL A 20 2.06 -6.65 -5.56
CA VAL A 20 3.30 -6.33 -6.26
C VAL A 20 4.56 -6.62 -5.44
N ILE A 21 4.43 -7.39 -4.36
CA ILE A 21 5.58 -7.82 -3.53
C ILE A 21 6.68 -8.47 -4.39
N GLY A 22 7.94 -8.13 -4.11
CA GLY A 22 9.11 -8.63 -4.85
C GLY A 22 9.40 -7.88 -6.14
N ARG A 23 8.57 -6.91 -6.55
CA ARG A 23 8.77 -6.14 -7.77
C ARG A 23 9.82 -5.04 -7.58
N LYS A 24 10.75 -4.93 -8.52
CA LYS A 24 11.66 -3.78 -8.60
C LYS A 24 10.86 -2.54 -9.00
N THR A 25 10.93 -1.49 -8.18
CA THR A 25 10.12 -0.27 -8.34
C THR A 25 10.85 0.98 -7.87
N MET A 26 10.42 2.14 -8.34
CA MET A 26 10.61 3.42 -7.66
C MET A 26 9.40 3.72 -6.80
N PHE A 27 9.56 4.57 -5.79
CA PHE A 27 8.46 5.03 -4.95
C PHE A 27 8.23 6.52 -5.10
N VAL A 28 6.95 6.89 -5.15
CA VAL A 28 6.45 8.26 -4.93
C VAL A 28 5.54 8.21 -3.70
N ARG A 29 6.01 8.76 -2.58
CA ARG A 29 5.25 8.82 -1.32
C ARG A 29 4.59 10.17 -1.18
N THR A 30 3.26 10.17 -1.20
CA THR A 30 2.43 11.38 -1.09
C THR A 30 2.12 11.71 0.37
N ALA A 31 1.81 12.99 0.65
CA ALA A 31 1.36 13.45 1.95
C ALA A 31 -0.17 13.56 2.03
N GLY A 32 -0.71 13.41 3.24
CA GLY A 32 -2.12 13.52 3.57
C GLY A 32 -2.84 12.18 3.61
N CYS A 33 -3.60 11.96 4.70
CA CYS A 33 -4.45 10.79 4.89
C CYS A 33 -5.77 11.23 5.55
N ASP A 34 -6.86 10.57 5.20
CA ASP A 34 -8.17 10.72 5.84
C ASP A 34 -8.40 9.69 6.97
N TYR A 35 -7.39 8.82 7.23
CA TYR A 35 -7.34 7.90 8.35
C TYR A 35 -6.15 8.23 9.27
N SER A 36 -6.24 7.78 10.53
CA SER A 36 -5.21 7.91 11.57
C SER A 36 -5.02 6.58 12.29
N CYS A 37 -4.57 5.57 11.55
CA CYS A 37 -4.39 4.21 12.07
C CYS A 37 -3.39 4.19 13.24
N SER A 38 -3.74 3.48 14.33
CA SER A 38 -2.93 3.42 15.56
C SER A 38 -1.53 2.82 15.36
N TRP A 39 -1.38 1.95 14.37
CA TRP A 39 -0.15 1.24 14.04
C TRP A 39 0.44 1.67 12.67
N CYS A 40 0.17 2.92 12.25
CA CYS A 40 0.64 3.39 10.94
C CYS A 40 2.18 3.54 10.94
N ASP A 41 2.84 2.77 10.08
CA ASP A 41 4.30 2.85 9.85
C ASP A 41 4.74 4.10 9.08
N SER A 42 3.77 4.78 8.49
CA SER A 42 3.96 6.00 7.71
C SER A 42 3.20 7.19 8.30
N ALA A 43 3.05 7.25 9.64
CA ALA A 43 2.29 8.31 10.32
C ALA A 43 2.80 9.71 9.97
N PHE A 44 4.10 9.87 9.72
CA PHE A 44 4.71 11.12 9.28
C PHE A 44 4.10 11.71 8.00
N THR A 45 3.35 10.92 7.22
CA THR A 45 2.65 11.40 6.03
C THR A 45 1.40 12.23 6.37
N TRP A 46 0.86 12.13 7.59
CA TRP A 46 -0.39 12.79 7.98
C TRP A 46 -0.40 13.40 9.38
N ASP A 47 0.52 13.04 10.29
CA ASP A 47 0.55 13.52 11.68
C ASP A 47 1.18 14.92 11.85
N GLY A 48 1.71 15.47 10.78
CA GLY A 48 2.35 16.79 10.74
C GLY A 48 3.83 16.80 11.12
N SER A 49 4.41 15.66 11.53
CA SER A 49 5.82 15.58 11.92
C SER A 49 6.80 15.88 10.77
N ALA A 50 6.40 15.56 9.53
CA ALA A 50 7.19 15.83 8.33
C ALA A 50 6.55 16.89 7.40
N LYS A 51 5.74 17.82 7.94
CA LYS A 51 5.04 18.82 7.12
C LYS A 51 5.98 19.73 6.33
N ASP A 52 7.16 20.03 6.87
CA ASP A 52 8.15 20.91 6.27
C ASP A 52 8.93 20.22 5.13
N ASP A 53 8.85 18.89 5.03
CA ASP A 53 9.44 18.08 3.95
C ASP A 53 8.50 17.95 2.74
N ILE A 54 7.24 18.39 2.85
CA ILE A 54 6.25 18.26 1.79
C ILE A 54 6.59 19.21 0.65
N ARG A 55 6.83 18.64 -0.54
CA ARG A 55 7.08 19.39 -1.77
C ARG A 55 5.83 19.35 -2.67
N MET A 56 5.34 20.50 -3.08
CA MET A 56 4.22 20.60 -4.02
C MET A 56 4.77 20.47 -5.45
N MET A 57 4.71 19.29 -6.04
CA MET A 57 5.31 18.95 -7.32
C MET A 57 4.27 18.73 -8.42
N THR A 58 4.59 19.09 -9.64
CA THR A 58 3.84 18.70 -10.84
C THR A 58 4.21 17.26 -11.26
N ALA A 59 3.40 16.67 -12.12
CA ALA A 59 3.69 15.34 -12.68
C ALA A 59 5.05 15.27 -13.39
N LEU A 60 5.42 16.33 -14.12
CA LEU A 60 6.71 16.41 -14.83
C LEU A 60 7.88 16.54 -13.86
N GLU A 61 7.77 17.36 -12.81
CA GLU A 61 8.83 17.48 -11.80
C GLU A 61 9.06 16.14 -11.08
N ILE A 62 8.01 15.38 -10.77
CA ILE A 62 8.11 14.03 -10.20
C ILE A 62 8.81 13.08 -11.19
N TRP A 63 8.43 13.12 -12.46
CA TRP A 63 9.05 12.29 -13.49
C TRP A 63 10.54 12.60 -13.69
N GLU A 64 10.92 13.85 -13.70
CA GLU A 64 12.31 14.27 -13.82
C GLU A 64 13.15 13.75 -12.63
N GLU A 65 12.66 13.86 -11.40
CA GLU A 65 13.36 13.35 -10.20
C GLU A 65 13.45 11.83 -10.21
N LEU A 66 12.41 11.11 -10.62
CA LEU A 66 12.45 9.64 -10.78
C LEU A 66 13.52 9.23 -11.79
N ARG A 67 13.65 9.96 -12.90
CA ARG A 67 14.67 9.71 -13.91
C ARG A 67 16.07 10.05 -13.43
N GLU A 68 16.25 11.11 -12.68
CA GLU A 68 17.53 11.48 -12.09
C GLU A 68 18.03 10.38 -11.13
N LEU A 69 17.15 9.90 -10.25
CA LEU A 69 17.50 8.86 -9.27
C LEU A 69 17.65 7.47 -9.90
N GLY A 70 16.72 7.10 -10.77
CA GLY A 70 16.61 5.73 -11.30
C GLY A 70 17.32 5.49 -12.63
N GLY A 71 17.45 6.50 -13.49
CA GLY A 71 17.98 6.39 -14.86
C GLY A 71 17.16 5.40 -15.67
N SER A 72 17.84 4.43 -16.28
CA SER A 72 17.21 3.31 -17.03
C SER A 72 16.97 2.07 -16.16
N ARG A 73 17.14 2.16 -14.85
CA ARG A 73 17.11 0.99 -13.94
C ARG A 73 15.72 0.62 -13.44
N PHE A 74 14.66 1.28 -13.90
CA PHE A 74 13.28 0.98 -13.52
C PHE A 74 12.32 1.06 -14.71
N ASN A 75 11.22 0.35 -14.61
CA ASN A 75 10.07 0.39 -15.52
C ASN A 75 8.74 0.32 -14.75
N HIS A 76 8.79 0.58 -13.45
CA HIS A 76 7.65 0.49 -12.55
C HIS A 76 7.79 1.53 -11.44
N VAL A 77 6.66 2.15 -11.06
CA VAL A 77 6.57 3.12 -9.96
C VAL A 77 5.42 2.73 -9.05
N THR A 78 5.68 2.65 -7.75
CA THR A 78 4.65 2.49 -6.71
C THR A 78 4.30 3.86 -6.12
N ILE A 79 3.05 4.25 -6.22
CA ILE A 79 2.49 5.43 -5.57
C ILE A 79 1.93 5.01 -4.21
N SER A 80 2.48 5.57 -3.15
CA SER A 80 2.10 5.29 -1.76
C SER A 80 1.99 6.58 -0.95
N GLY A 81 1.91 6.49 0.36
CA GLY A 81 1.92 7.66 1.25
C GLY A 81 0.86 7.55 2.34
N GLY A 82 0.19 8.64 2.64
CA GLY A 82 -1.00 8.61 3.47
C GLY A 82 -2.16 7.94 2.73
N ASN A 83 -2.94 8.72 1.97
CA ASN A 83 -3.93 8.17 1.04
C ASN A 83 -3.84 8.86 -0.33
N PRO A 84 -3.20 8.24 -1.32
CA PRO A 84 -3.11 8.82 -2.67
C PRO A 84 -4.47 9.10 -3.31
N ALA A 85 -5.53 8.37 -2.94
CA ALA A 85 -6.89 8.59 -3.44
C ALA A 85 -7.48 9.97 -3.09
N LEU A 86 -6.86 10.75 -2.21
CA LEU A 86 -7.24 12.13 -1.92
C LEU A 86 -6.79 13.13 -3.01
N ILE A 87 -5.92 12.70 -3.95
CA ILE A 87 -5.18 13.59 -4.84
C ILE A 87 -5.63 13.38 -6.29
N ALA A 88 -6.53 14.23 -6.77
CA ALA A 88 -7.00 14.16 -8.16
C ALA A 88 -5.88 14.40 -9.21
N ALA A 89 -4.79 15.07 -8.83
CA ALA A 89 -3.67 15.38 -9.73
C ALA A 89 -2.84 14.13 -10.12
N ILE A 90 -3.05 12.98 -9.48
CA ILE A 90 -2.38 11.72 -9.84
C ILE A 90 -2.73 11.29 -11.27
N GLU A 91 -3.90 11.63 -11.78
CA GLU A 91 -4.27 11.43 -13.18
C GLU A 91 -3.20 11.95 -14.17
N GLU A 92 -2.70 13.18 -13.94
CA GLU A 92 -1.64 13.75 -14.79
C GLU A 92 -0.32 12.96 -14.67
N LEU A 93 0.00 12.41 -13.48
CA LEU A 93 1.19 11.62 -13.26
C LEU A 93 1.11 10.26 -13.96
N LEU A 94 -0.05 9.61 -13.95
CA LEU A 94 -0.27 8.36 -14.66
C LEU A 94 -0.13 8.53 -16.17
N ALA A 95 -0.66 9.62 -16.72
CA ALA A 95 -0.48 9.93 -18.14
C ALA A 95 1.00 10.03 -18.51
N VAL A 96 1.80 10.74 -17.69
CA VAL A 96 3.27 10.83 -17.88
C VAL A 96 3.94 9.46 -17.78
N PHE A 97 3.53 8.60 -16.86
CA PHE A 97 4.09 7.25 -16.75
C PHE A 97 3.78 6.41 -17.99
N HIS A 98 2.54 6.39 -18.45
CA HIS A 98 2.12 5.63 -19.63
C HIS A 98 2.81 6.11 -20.92
N GLU A 99 2.94 7.43 -21.11
CA GLU A 99 3.68 8.01 -22.26
C GLU A 99 5.15 7.56 -22.29
N ASN A 100 5.73 7.23 -21.13
CA ASN A 100 7.11 6.77 -21.00
C ASN A 100 7.26 5.25 -20.84
N GLY A 101 6.16 4.47 -21.00
CA GLY A 101 6.16 3.01 -20.91
C GLY A 101 6.43 2.49 -19.47
N ILE A 102 6.13 3.30 -18.46
CA ILE A 102 6.27 2.94 -17.04
C ILE A 102 4.95 2.41 -16.52
N LYS A 103 5.00 1.26 -15.85
CA LYS A 103 3.86 0.70 -15.13
C LYS A 103 3.72 1.33 -13.74
N SER A 104 2.48 1.44 -13.30
CA SER A 104 2.12 2.06 -12.02
C SER A 104 1.45 1.07 -11.08
N ALA A 105 1.85 1.09 -9.81
CA ALA A 105 1.09 0.47 -8.73
C ALA A 105 0.65 1.52 -7.71
N LEU A 106 -0.49 1.28 -7.07
CA LEU A 106 -1.01 2.17 -6.03
C LEU A 106 -1.66 1.35 -4.91
N GLU A 107 -1.45 1.80 -3.67
CA GLU A 107 -2.19 1.31 -2.52
C GLU A 107 -3.02 2.43 -1.87
N THR A 108 -4.29 2.13 -1.59
CA THR A 108 -5.23 3.01 -0.88
C THR A 108 -6.10 2.18 0.06
N GLN A 109 -6.64 2.79 1.13
CA GLN A 109 -7.57 2.11 2.05
C GLN A 109 -8.99 1.91 1.48
N GLY A 110 -9.30 2.44 0.28
CA GLY A 110 -10.64 2.30 -0.31
C GLY A 110 -11.69 3.22 0.32
N SER A 111 -11.28 4.36 0.87
CA SER A 111 -12.19 5.36 1.46
C SER A 111 -12.76 6.34 0.44
N ARG A 112 -12.16 6.44 -0.74
CA ARG A 112 -12.51 7.40 -1.77
C ARG A 112 -12.30 6.83 -3.16
N TRP A 113 -13.27 7.04 -4.06
CA TRP A 113 -13.16 6.74 -5.49
C TRP A 113 -12.44 7.87 -6.22
N GLN A 114 -11.68 7.48 -7.23
CA GLN A 114 -11.12 8.38 -8.25
C GLN A 114 -11.27 7.70 -9.61
N ASP A 115 -11.67 8.45 -10.64
CA ASP A 115 -11.88 7.89 -12.00
C ASP A 115 -10.57 7.35 -12.59
N TRP A 116 -9.44 7.95 -12.25
CA TRP A 116 -8.11 7.50 -12.65
C TRP A 116 -7.65 6.16 -12.01
N PHE A 117 -8.45 5.56 -11.10
CA PHE A 117 -8.19 4.19 -10.65
C PHE A 117 -8.21 3.19 -11.81
N LEU A 118 -8.98 3.49 -12.86
CA LEU A 118 -9.05 2.66 -14.06
C LEU A 118 -7.77 2.71 -14.91
N ASP A 119 -6.93 3.71 -14.70
CA ASP A 119 -5.65 3.92 -15.41
C ASP A 119 -4.44 3.37 -14.62
N ILE A 120 -4.62 2.92 -13.37
CA ILE A 120 -3.56 2.25 -12.60
C ILE A 120 -3.35 0.84 -13.14
N ASP A 121 -2.09 0.43 -13.37
CA ASP A 121 -1.82 -0.93 -13.84
C ASP A 121 -2.06 -1.98 -12.75
N GLU A 122 -1.74 -1.67 -11.48
CA GLU A 122 -1.84 -2.61 -10.34
C GLU A 122 -2.37 -1.88 -9.10
N LEU A 123 -3.67 -2.05 -8.79
CA LEU A 123 -4.33 -1.35 -7.68
C LEU A 123 -4.55 -2.26 -6.47
N THR A 124 -4.05 -1.88 -5.31
CA THR A 124 -4.34 -2.54 -4.03
C THR A 124 -5.28 -1.69 -3.19
N LEU A 125 -6.45 -2.23 -2.87
CA LEU A 125 -7.35 -1.67 -1.86
C LEU A 125 -7.03 -2.35 -0.52
N SER A 126 -6.70 -1.56 0.49
CA SER A 126 -6.28 -2.05 1.82
C SER A 126 -7.22 -1.55 2.92
N PRO A 127 -8.46 -2.08 3.00
CA PRO A 127 -9.39 -1.73 4.07
C PRO A 127 -8.77 -2.00 5.44
N LYS A 128 -8.99 -1.09 6.37
CA LYS A 128 -8.32 -1.14 7.66
C LYS A 128 -9.08 -1.98 8.67
N PRO A 129 -8.42 -3.00 9.30
CA PRO A 129 -9.04 -3.90 10.26
C PRO A 129 -9.27 -3.20 11.62
N PRO A 130 -10.00 -3.84 12.56
CA PRO A 130 -10.35 -3.26 13.87
C PRO A 130 -9.17 -2.73 14.68
N SER A 131 -8.01 -3.39 14.65
CA SER A 131 -6.80 -2.97 15.36
C SER A 131 -6.30 -1.57 14.96
N SER A 132 -6.64 -1.11 13.75
CA SER A 132 -6.27 0.22 13.28
C SER A 132 -7.01 1.36 14.04
N GLY A 133 -8.14 1.06 14.69
CA GLY A 133 -9.05 2.06 15.25
C GLY A 133 -9.94 2.73 14.19
N MET A 134 -9.76 2.42 12.92
CA MET A 134 -10.58 2.97 11.82
C MET A 134 -11.78 2.06 11.52
N LYS A 135 -12.76 2.61 10.80
CA LYS A 135 -13.92 1.87 10.33
C LYS A 135 -13.98 1.88 8.82
N THR A 136 -14.12 0.71 8.22
CA THR A 136 -14.38 0.58 6.79
C THR A 136 -15.82 0.99 6.49
N ASP A 137 -15.99 1.90 5.55
CA ASP A 137 -17.28 2.25 4.95
C ASP A 137 -17.56 1.24 3.83
N PHE A 138 -18.38 0.24 4.13
CA PHE A 138 -18.69 -0.84 3.19
C PHE A 138 -19.52 -0.36 1.98
N GLU A 139 -20.34 0.69 2.12
CA GLU A 139 -21.08 1.23 0.99
C GLU A 139 -20.13 1.85 -0.04
N LYS A 140 -19.12 2.59 0.44
CA LYS A 140 -18.05 3.12 -0.42
C LYS A 140 -17.18 2.02 -1.02
N LEU A 141 -16.82 1.02 -0.24
CA LEU A 141 -16.01 -0.09 -0.74
C LEU A 141 -16.76 -0.87 -1.80
N ASP A 142 -18.04 -1.18 -1.59
CA ASP A 142 -18.92 -1.80 -2.59
C ASP A 142 -18.97 -0.97 -3.88
N PHE A 143 -19.15 0.34 -3.76
CA PHE A 143 -19.17 1.25 -4.91
C PHE A 143 -17.85 1.21 -5.68
N ILE A 144 -16.70 1.27 -4.98
CA ILE A 144 -15.37 1.22 -5.60
C ILE A 144 -15.17 -0.11 -6.33
N LEU A 145 -15.41 -1.24 -5.65
CA LEU A 145 -15.22 -2.57 -6.24
C LEU A 145 -16.16 -2.82 -7.43
N ASN A 146 -17.38 -2.30 -7.39
CA ASN A 146 -18.31 -2.39 -8.53
C ASN A 146 -17.79 -1.63 -9.75
N ASN A 147 -17.18 -0.45 -9.56
CA ASN A 147 -16.59 0.31 -10.67
C ASN A 147 -15.29 -0.33 -11.19
N LEU A 148 -14.58 -1.08 -10.35
CA LEU A 148 -13.35 -1.78 -10.73
C LEU A 148 -13.58 -3.11 -11.48
N LYS A 149 -14.82 -3.58 -11.65
CA LYS A 149 -15.09 -4.86 -12.36
C LYS A 149 -14.54 -4.92 -13.79
N ALA A 150 -14.38 -3.78 -14.43
CA ALA A 150 -13.75 -3.69 -15.76
C ALA A 150 -12.22 -3.55 -15.69
N HIS A 151 -11.65 -3.36 -14.51
CA HIS A 151 -10.22 -3.24 -14.29
C HIS A 151 -9.58 -4.62 -14.13
N ASN A 152 -8.54 -4.90 -14.91
CA ASN A 152 -7.97 -6.24 -15.00
C ASN A 152 -6.98 -6.60 -13.87
N SER A 153 -6.56 -5.65 -13.03
CA SER A 153 -5.49 -5.88 -12.06
C SER A 153 -5.69 -5.07 -10.78
N PHE A 154 -6.61 -5.53 -9.94
CA PHE A 154 -6.77 -5.00 -8.58
C PHE A 154 -6.90 -6.13 -7.56
N SER A 155 -6.67 -5.80 -6.29
CA SER A 155 -6.72 -6.75 -5.18
C SER A 155 -7.20 -6.09 -3.89
N LEU A 156 -7.64 -6.93 -2.95
CA LEU A 156 -7.83 -6.55 -1.55
C LEU A 156 -6.62 -7.02 -0.71
N LYS A 157 -6.20 -6.19 0.23
CA LYS A 157 -5.16 -6.53 1.23
C LYS A 157 -5.62 -6.13 2.62
N VAL A 158 -5.44 -7.00 3.61
CA VAL A 158 -5.67 -6.70 5.03
C VAL A 158 -4.42 -7.01 5.84
N VAL A 159 -3.99 -6.05 6.66
CA VAL A 159 -2.88 -6.26 7.60
C VAL A 159 -3.43 -6.84 8.89
N ILE A 160 -2.82 -7.93 9.36
CA ILE A 160 -3.29 -8.74 10.49
C ILE A 160 -2.34 -8.59 11.67
N PHE A 161 -2.86 -8.14 12.81
CA PHE A 161 -2.16 -8.02 14.08
C PHE A 161 -2.69 -8.99 15.14
N ASN A 162 -3.95 -9.42 15.00
CA ASN A 162 -4.62 -10.28 15.98
C ASN A 162 -5.82 -11.02 15.37
N ASN A 163 -6.45 -11.89 16.16
CA ASN A 163 -7.57 -12.72 15.72
C ASN A 163 -8.82 -11.92 15.30
N LYS A 164 -9.03 -10.70 15.84
CA LYS A 164 -10.17 -9.85 15.41
C LYS A 164 -9.93 -9.31 14.00
N ASP A 165 -8.69 -9.03 13.67
CA ASP A 165 -8.32 -8.59 12.32
C ASP A 165 -8.45 -9.74 11.32
N LEU A 166 -8.07 -10.97 11.73
CA LEU A 166 -8.23 -12.15 10.89
C LEU A 166 -9.71 -12.46 10.64
N GLU A 167 -10.56 -12.37 11.65
CA GLU A 167 -12.01 -12.54 11.49
C GLU A 167 -12.61 -11.46 10.58
N TYR A 168 -12.19 -10.21 10.75
CA TYR A 168 -12.57 -9.11 9.84
C TYR A 168 -12.16 -9.41 8.39
N ALA A 169 -10.93 -9.87 8.18
CA ALA A 169 -10.42 -10.20 6.85
C ALA A 169 -11.16 -11.41 6.24
N THR A 170 -11.51 -12.42 7.06
CA THR A 170 -12.31 -13.56 6.63
C THR A 170 -13.68 -13.13 6.15
N ASN A 171 -14.38 -12.30 6.92
CA ASN A 171 -15.70 -11.78 6.54
C ASN A 171 -15.61 -10.89 5.28
N LEU A 172 -14.52 -10.13 5.13
CA LEU A 172 -14.27 -9.33 3.94
C LEU A 172 -14.02 -10.21 2.70
N HIS A 173 -13.25 -11.28 2.84
CA HIS A 173 -13.01 -12.25 1.76
C HIS A 173 -14.31 -12.94 1.32
N GLU A 174 -15.13 -13.37 2.27
CA GLU A 174 -16.45 -13.97 1.97
C GLU A 174 -17.41 -12.99 1.28
N ARG A 175 -17.30 -11.69 1.59
CA ARG A 175 -18.10 -10.66 0.91
C ARG A 175 -17.68 -10.45 -0.54
N TYR A 176 -16.39 -10.63 -0.86
CA TYR A 176 -15.81 -10.38 -2.19
C TYR A 176 -14.97 -11.57 -2.69
N PRO A 177 -15.57 -12.76 -2.84
CA PRO A 177 -14.85 -14.01 -3.08
C PRO A 177 -14.10 -14.05 -4.42
N GLU A 178 -14.52 -13.23 -5.40
CA GLU A 178 -13.90 -13.17 -6.73
C GLU A 178 -12.69 -12.22 -6.79
N VAL A 179 -12.46 -11.41 -5.73
CA VAL A 179 -11.36 -10.45 -5.71
C VAL A 179 -10.10 -11.11 -5.15
N PRO A 180 -8.94 -11.04 -5.86
CA PRO A 180 -7.68 -11.52 -5.31
C PRO A 180 -7.41 -10.92 -3.92
N PHE A 181 -7.13 -11.78 -2.94
CA PHE A 181 -7.10 -11.38 -1.54
C PHE A 181 -5.75 -11.70 -0.89
N PHE A 182 -5.20 -10.71 -0.21
CA PHE A 182 -3.92 -10.79 0.46
C PHE A 182 -4.05 -10.52 1.95
N LEU A 183 -3.52 -11.44 2.76
CA LEU A 183 -3.32 -11.25 4.20
C LEU A 183 -1.86 -10.95 4.45
N GLN A 184 -1.57 -9.93 5.21
CA GLN A 184 -0.20 -9.52 5.49
C GLN A 184 -0.01 -9.41 7.00
N VAL A 185 1.05 -10.02 7.53
CA VAL A 185 1.39 -9.84 8.94
C VAL A 185 1.77 -8.39 9.20
N GLY A 186 1.26 -7.81 10.29
CA GLY A 186 1.59 -6.45 10.70
C GLY A 186 2.87 -6.39 11.52
N ASN A 187 3.57 -5.25 11.46
CA ASN A 187 4.70 -4.95 12.32
C ASN A 187 4.21 -4.22 13.58
N THR A 188 4.38 -4.85 14.74
CA THR A 188 3.95 -4.31 16.04
C THR A 188 4.98 -3.41 16.70
N ASP A 189 6.24 -3.46 16.24
CA ASP A 189 7.33 -2.67 16.80
C ASP A 189 7.96 -1.77 15.74
N LEU A 190 7.51 -0.52 15.73
CA LEU A 190 8.00 0.50 14.79
C LEU A 190 9.23 1.26 15.32
N VAL A 191 9.69 0.96 16.53
CA VAL A 191 10.75 1.72 17.22
C VAL A 191 12.04 0.92 17.34
N GLU A 192 11.98 -0.41 17.25
CA GLU A 192 13.16 -1.26 17.39
C GLU A 192 14.20 -0.98 16.29
N GLU A 193 15.39 -0.55 16.70
CA GLU A 193 16.53 -0.32 15.81
C GLU A 193 17.42 -1.57 15.64
N ASP A 194 17.40 -2.52 16.62
CA ASP A 194 18.10 -3.81 16.50
C ASP A 194 17.29 -4.80 15.64
N GLY A 195 17.53 -4.79 14.36
CA GLY A 195 16.82 -5.59 13.37
C GLY A 195 16.75 -7.10 13.64
N ARG A 196 17.51 -7.67 14.59
CA ARG A 196 17.48 -9.12 14.88
C ARG A 196 16.30 -9.50 15.77
N GLY A 197 15.98 -8.70 16.78
CA GLY A 197 14.83 -8.91 17.66
C GLY A 197 13.54 -8.76 16.88
N LEU A 198 13.42 -7.68 16.12
CA LEU A 198 12.30 -7.41 15.24
C LEU A 198 12.07 -8.53 14.22
N LEU A 199 13.12 -8.97 13.50
CA LEU A 199 13.00 -10.03 12.51
C LEU A 199 12.48 -11.35 13.11
N LYS A 200 12.98 -11.73 14.29
CA LYS A 200 12.51 -12.94 14.97
C LYS A 200 11.03 -12.85 15.32
N GLN A 201 10.60 -11.71 15.82
CA GLN A 201 9.19 -11.46 16.16
C GLN A 201 8.31 -11.53 14.91
N LEU A 202 8.70 -10.83 13.84
CA LEU A 202 7.96 -10.81 12.58
C LEU A 202 7.83 -12.20 11.95
N ILE A 203 8.90 -13.03 11.99
CA ILE A 203 8.84 -14.42 11.51
C ILE A 203 7.88 -15.24 12.34
N THR A 204 7.91 -15.10 13.68
CA THR A 204 7.01 -15.83 14.58
C THR A 204 5.54 -15.44 14.33
N ASP A 205 5.26 -14.16 14.14
CA ASP A 205 3.89 -13.70 13.89
C ASP A 205 3.41 -14.09 12.48
N TYR A 206 4.32 -14.12 11.52
CA TYR A 206 4.01 -14.62 10.18
C TYR A 206 3.70 -16.13 10.19
N GLU A 207 4.47 -16.95 10.94
CA GLU A 207 4.20 -18.37 11.13
C GLU A 207 2.80 -18.59 11.72
N LYS A 208 2.43 -17.87 12.79
CA LYS A 208 1.09 -17.93 13.39
C LYS A 208 -0.02 -17.58 12.39
N LEU A 209 0.20 -16.58 11.54
CA LEU A 209 -0.77 -16.20 10.51
C LEU A 209 -0.91 -17.31 9.47
N ILE A 210 0.20 -17.92 9.03
CA ILE A 210 0.20 -19.06 8.11
C ILE A 210 -0.59 -20.22 8.71
N ASP A 211 -0.32 -20.60 9.96
CA ASP A 211 -1.01 -21.71 10.65
C ASP A 211 -2.51 -21.45 10.71
N ALA A 212 -2.91 -20.24 11.15
CA ALA A 212 -4.32 -19.87 11.24
C ALA A 212 -5.05 -19.89 9.88
N VAL A 213 -4.37 -19.52 8.81
CA VAL A 213 -4.94 -19.55 7.45
C VAL A 213 -5.01 -20.99 6.93
N THR A 214 -3.98 -21.80 7.16
CA THR A 214 -3.95 -23.20 6.67
C THR A 214 -4.96 -24.10 7.39
N GLU A 215 -5.34 -23.78 8.61
CA GLU A 215 -6.38 -24.47 9.37
C GLU A 215 -7.81 -24.00 9.01
N SER A 216 -7.96 -22.89 8.25
CA SER A 216 -9.24 -22.30 7.91
C SER A 216 -9.82 -22.85 6.61
N ASP A 217 -11.04 -23.35 6.65
CA ASP A 217 -11.81 -23.73 5.46
C ASP A 217 -12.45 -22.53 4.74
N ARG A 218 -12.45 -21.35 5.38
CA ARG A 218 -13.01 -20.08 4.86
C ARG A 218 -12.00 -19.22 4.08
N LEU A 219 -10.70 -19.56 4.12
CA LEU A 219 -9.61 -18.77 3.55
C LEU A 219 -8.83 -19.51 2.44
N ASN A 220 -9.53 -20.31 1.62
CA ASN A 220 -8.89 -21.18 0.62
C ASN A 220 -8.22 -20.44 -0.55
N ASN A 221 -8.69 -19.24 -0.92
CA ASN A 221 -8.22 -18.49 -2.09
C ASN A 221 -7.46 -17.22 -1.71
N VAL A 222 -6.74 -17.23 -0.58
CA VAL A 222 -5.97 -16.09 -0.12
C VAL A 222 -4.47 -16.30 -0.32
N ARG A 223 -3.73 -15.21 -0.32
CA ARG A 223 -2.26 -15.23 -0.27
C ARG A 223 -1.79 -14.61 1.02
N VAL A 224 -0.88 -15.27 1.72
CA VAL A 224 -0.32 -14.80 2.99
C VAL A 224 1.06 -14.23 2.75
N LEU A 225 1.30 -12.99 3.15
CA LEU A 225 2.51 -12.24 2.86
C LEU A 225 3.22 -11.78 4.13
N PRO A 226 4.57 -11.76 4.13
CA PRO A 226 5.34 -10.97 5.08
C PRO A 226 5.34 -9.49 4.67
N GLN A 227 5.81 -8.60 5.56
CA GLN A 227 6.34 -7.29 5.16
C GLN A 227 7.81 -7.46 4.75
N LEU A 228 8.06 -7.76 3.48
CA LEU A 228 9.41 -8.14 3.00
C LEU A 228 10.46 -7.06 3.30
N HIS A 229 10.10 -5.79 3.15
CA HIS A 229 11.03 -4.69 3.41
C HIS A 229 11.48 -4.63 4.87
N THR A 230 10.58 -4.92 5.83
CA THR A 230 10.95 -4.95 7.26
C THR A 230 11.84 -6.14 7.59
N TYR A 231 11.72 -7.26 6.88
CA TYR A 231 12.61 -8.42 7.06
C TYR A 231 14.04 -8.14 6.60
N VAL A 232 14.20 -7.31 5.56
CA VAL A 232 15.50 -7.00 4.97
C VAL A 232 16.15 -5.78 5.62
N TRP A 233 15.36 -4.73 5.89
CA TRP A 233 15.88 -3.43 6.29
C TRP A 233 15.35 -2.92 7.64
N GLY A 234 14.53 -3.72 8.34
CA GLY A 234 13.89 -3.28 9.59
C GLY A 234 12.94 -2.10 9.33
N ASN A 235 12.94 -1.16 10.26
CA ASN A 235 12.10 0.05 10.18
C ASN A 235 12.76 1.19 9.38
N LYS A 236 13.76 0.90 8.57
CA LYS A 236 14.47 1.92 7.79
C LYS A 236 13.56 2.53 6.73
N ARG A 237 13.53 3.87 6.69
CA ARG A 237 12.77 4.67 5.73
C ARG A 237 13.53 4.83 4.40
N GLY A 238 12.81 4.87 3.27
CA GLY A 238 13.40 5.17 1.95
C GLY A 238 14.23 4.02 1.33
N VAL A 239 13.89 2.77 1.63
CA VAL A 239 14.58 1.57 1.16
C VAL A 239 13.69 0.65 0.35
#